data_9cbd97f37da32bb6fcbf22b899f2e8b2
#
_entry.id   9cbd97f37da32bb6fcbf22b899f2e8b2
#
_cell.length_a   1.000
_cell.length_b   1.000
_cell.length_c   1.000
_cell.angle_alpha   90.00
_cell.angle_beta   90.00
_cell.angle_gamma   90.00
#
_symmetry.space_group_name_H-M   'P 1'
#
loop_
_entity.id
_entity.type
_entity.pdbx_description
1 polymer ?
#
loop_
_entity_poly.entity_id
_entity_poly.type
_entity_poly.pdbx_seq_one_letter_code
_entity_poly.pdbx_strand_id
1 'polypeptide(L)'
;MTTAIRPQPGIMDIALYQGGASHVAGLDNVIKLSSNENPLGPSDAAVKAFRDASYDLHRYPSSDHTALRQAIAQVHGLDADRIICGAGSDEIIAFLCQAFSGEGTEVLHTVHGFGMYRISALANGATPVEVPENERVTDVDALLAGCTDKTRLVF
;
A
#
# COMPACT_ATOMS: atom_id res chain seq x y z
N MET A 1 4.98 37.65 -16.01
CA MET A 1 5.72 36.87 -15.03
C MET A 1 5.26 35.43 -15.19
N THR A 2 6.09 34.57 -15.73
CA THR A 2 5.78 33.12 -15.81
C THR A 2 5.94 32.54 -14.42
N THR A 3 4.83 32.22 -13.77
CA THR A 3 4.85 31.50 -12.49
C THR A 3 5.35 30.08 -12.78
N ALA A 4 6.56 29.75 -12.32
CA ALA A 4 7.09 28.40 -12.49
C ALA A 4 6.15 27.41 -11.80
N ILE A 5 5.73 26.38 -12.53
CA ILE A 5 4.97 25.26 -11.96
C ILE A 5 5.89 24.55 -10.96
N ARG A 6 5.43 24.43 -9.72
CA ARG A 6 6.15 23.72 -8.66
C ARG A 6 5.31 22.53 -8.19
N PRO A 7 5.93 21.37 -7.89
CA PRO A 7 5.23 20.27 -7.26
C PRO A 7 4.75 20.69 -5.86
N GLN A 8 3.79 19.92 -5.33
CA GLN A 8 3.33 20.09 -3.95
C GLN A 8 4.49 19.82 -2.95
N PRO A 9 4.41 20.40 -1.73
CA PRO A 9 5.36 20.08 -0.66
C PRO A 9 5.45 18.55 -0.44
N GLY A 10 6.66 18.05 -0.17
CA GLY A 10 6.91 16.64 0.07
C GLY A 10 7.22 15.81 -1.19
N ILE A 11 6.74 16.21 -2.38
CA ILE A 11 6.96 15.44 -3.62
C ILE A 11 8.45 15.26 -3.91
N MET A 12 9.24 16.31 -3.73
CA MET A 12 10.69 16.27 -4.01
C MET A 12 11.50 15.54 -2.91
N ASP A 13 10.87 15.23 -1.79
CA ASP A 13 11.48 14.48 -0.68
C ASP A 13 11.25 12.96 -0.80
N ILE A 14 10.49 12.53 -1.82
CA ILE A 14 10.24 11.13 -2.10
C ILE A 14 11.46 10.52 -2.77
N ALA A 15 12.10 9.56 -2.06
CA ALA A 15 13.12 8.72 -2.65
C ALA A 15 12.47 7.65 -3.56
N LEU A 16 13.18 7.27 -4.63
CA LEU A 16 12.73 6.17 -5.49
C LEU A 16 12.57 4.88 -4.67
N TYR A 17 11.39 4.30 -4.73
CA TYR A 17 11.14 3.00 -4.07
C TYR A 17 11.99 1.90 -4.74
N GLN A 18 12.75 1.18 -3.92
CA GLN A 18 13.55 0.04 -4.35
C GLN A 18 12.89 -1.26 -3.86
N GLY A 19 12.30 -2.00 -4.77
CA GLY A 19 11.79 -3.34 -4.49
C GLY A 19 12.92 -4.35 -4.23
N GLY A 20 12.56 -5.53 -3.71
CA GLY A 20 13.52 -6.61 -3.52
C GLY A 20 14.16 -7.07 -4.82
N ALA A 21 15.46 -7.35 -4.80
CA ALA A 21 16.20 -7.82 -5.96
C ALA A 21 15.67 -9.19 -6.44
N SER A 22 15.44 -9.31 -7.75
CA SER A 22 15.07 -10.58 -8.40
C SER A 22 16.24 -11.23 -9.14
N HIS A 23 17.32 -10.48 -9.35
CA HIS A 23 18.54 -10.93 -10.02
C HIS A 23 19.77 -10.57 -9.20
N VAL A 24 20.71 -11.50 -9.13
CA VAL A 24 22.06 -11.28 -8.59
C VAL A 24 23.05 -11.62 -9.67
N ALA A 25 23.94 -10.68 -10.00
CA ALA A 25 24.93 -10.89 -11.06
C ALA A 25 25.78 -12.14 -10.81
N GLY A 26 25.86 -13.00 -11.81
CA GLY A 26 26.66 -14.25 -11.74
C GLY A 26 25.95 -15.43 -11.09
N LEU A 27 24.65 -15.34 -10.76
CA LEU A 27 23.86 -16.46 -10.24
C LEU A 27 22.63 -16.72 -11.11
N ASP A 28 22.49 -17.96 -11.61
CA ASP A 28 21.39 -18.35 -12.51
C ASP A 28 20.11 -18.79 -11.77
N ASN A 29 20.23 -19.24 -10.50
CA ASN A 29 19.10 -19.75 -9.72
C ASN A 29 19.03 -19.03 -8.37
N VAL A 30 18.49 -17.83 -8.36
CA VAL A 30 18.31 -17.04 -7.13
C VAL A 30 16.99 -17.40 -6.44
N ILE A 31 17.07 -17.81 -5.18
CA ILE A 31 15.87 -17.94 -4.34
C ILE A 31 15.51 -16.56 -3.81
N LYS A 32 14.42 -15.98 -4.34
CA LYS A 32 13.93 -14.68 -3.90
C LYS A 32 13.14 -14.83 -2.60
N LEU A 33 13.64 -14.22 -1.52
CA LEU A 33 13.00 -14.21 -0.20
C LEU A 33 12.49 -12.81 0.16
N SER A 34 12.44 -11.89 -0.80
CA SER A 34 12.00 -10.51 -0.64
C SER A 34 10.61 -10.28 -1.26
N SER A 35 10.00 -9.13 -0.93
CA SER A 35 8.73 -8.65 -1.50
C SER A 35 7.49 -9.48 -1.13
N ASN A 36 7.56 -10.35 -0.12
CA ASN A 36 6.45 -11.17 0.37
C ASN A 36 5.73 -11.98 -0.73
N GLU A 37 6.47 -12.37 -1.78
CA GLU A 37 5.92 -13.20 -2.85
C GLU A 37 5.61 -14.62 -2.35
N ASN A 38 4.49 -15.19 -2.82
CA ASN A 38 4.14 -16.57 -2.51
C ASN A 38 4.89 -17.53 -3.44
N PRO A 39 5.87 -18.31 -2.96
CA PRO A 39 6.66 -19.21 -3.78
C PRO A 39 5.87 -20.42 -4.31
N LEU A 40 4.68 -20.70 -3.74
CA LEU A 40 3.82 -21.81 -4.18
C LEU A 40 3.02 -21.49 -5.45
N GLY A 41 3.01 -20.21 -5.85
CA GLY A 41 2.26 -19.75 -7.01
C GLY A 41 0.74 -19.65 -6.75
N PRO A 42 -0.05 -19.34 -7.79
CA PRO A 42 -1.51 -19.26 -7.71
C PRO A 42 -2.15 -20.65 -7.72
N SER A 43 -3.38 -20.75 -7.22
CA SER A 43 -4.18 -21.97 -7.36
C SER A 43 -4.61 -22.22 -8.80
N ASP A 44 -4.87 -23.49 -9.17
CA ASP A 44 -5.37 -23.86 -10.49
C ASP A 44 -6.69 -23.14 -10.82
N ALA A 45 -7.56 -22.94 -9.83
CA ALA A 45 -8.81 -22.19 -9.99
C ALA A 45 -8.56 -20.73 -10.36
N ALA A 46 -7.58 -20.06 -9.74
CA ALA A 46 -7.20 -18.69 -10.06
C ALA A 46 -6.62 -18.59 -11.47
N VAL A 47 -5.75 -19.53 -11.86
CA VAL A 47 -5.18 -19.60 -13.24
C VAL A 47 -6.28 -19.79 -14.26
N LYS A 48 -7.24 -20.70 -14.00
CA LYS A 48 -8.39 -20.90 -14.88
C LYS A 48 -9.24 -19.63 -15.03
N ALA A 49 -9.60 -18.99 -13.93
CA ALA A 49 -10.40 -17.77 -13.93
C ALA A 49 -9.70 -16.64 -14.71
N PHE A 50 -8.38 -16.49 -14.55
CA PHE A 50 -7.59 -15.52 -15.31
C PHE A 50 -7.64 -15.79 -16.84
N ARG A 51 -7.49 -17.05 -17.25
CA ARG A 51 -7.59 -17.44 -18.65
C ARG A 51 -8.97 -17.19 -19.22
N ASP A 52 -10.03 -17.52 -18.49
CA ASP A 52 -11.41 -17.30 -18.90
C ASP A 52 -11.68 -15.79 -19.07
N ALA A 53 -11.21 -14.95 -18.13
CA ALA A 53 -11.37 -13.50 -18.19
C ALA A 53 -10.63 -12.85 -19.36
N SER A 54 -9.61 -13.50 -19.95
CA SER A 54 -8.84 -12.95 -21.07
C SER A 54 -9.70 -12.70 -22.33
N TYR A 55 -10.83 -13.36 -22.48
CA TYR A 55 -11.75 -13.15 -23.60
C TYR A 55 -12.58 -11.87 -23.47
N ASP A 56 -12.68 -11.29 -22.29
CA ASP A 56 -13.47 -10.10 -21.98
C ASP A 56 -12.64 -8.82 -21.73
N LEU A 57 -11.34 -8.83 -22.05
CA LEU A 57 -10.42 -7.69 -21.84
C LEU A 57 -10.84 -6.40 -22.55
N HIS A 58 -11.71 -6.49 -23.55
CA HIS A 58 -12.28 -5.34 -24.27
C HIS A 58 -13.44 -4.66 -23.55
N ARG A 59 -13.85 -5.16 -22.37
CA ARG A 59 -14.93 -4.64 -21.55
C ARG A 59 -14.38 -4.03 -20.27
N TYR A 60 -15.04 -2.97 -19.79
CA TYR A 60 -14.71 -2.43 -18.46
C TYR A 60 -15.12 -3.42 -17.36
N PRO A 61 -14.30 -3.56 -16.32
CA PRO A 61 -14.72 -4.28 -15.11
C PRO A 61 -15.83 -3.52 -14.38
N SER A 62 -16.49 -4.20 -13.43
CA SER A 62 -17.44 -3.56 -12.52
C SER A 62 -16.73 -2.51 -11.68
N SER A 63 -17.24 -1.26 -11.69
CA SER A 63 -16.64 -0.14 -10.96
C SER A 63 -16.82 -0.24 -9.44
N ASP A 64 -17.78 -1.02 -8.97
CA ASP A 64 -18.12 -1.21 -7.57
C ASP A 64 -17.52 -2.49 -6.96
N HIS A 65 -16.84 -3.31 -7.76
CA HIS A 65 -16.19 -4.57 -7.35
C HIS A 65 -17.12 -5.53 -6.60
N THR A 66 -18.42 -5.50 -6.86
CA THR A 66 -19.45 -6.25 -6.09
C THR A 66 -19.08 -7.73 -5.94
N ALA A 67 -18.74 -8.44 -7.02
CA ALA A 67 -18.40 -9.86 -6.94
C ALA A 67 -17.18 -10.15 -6.05
N LEU A 68 -16.14 -9.31 -6.14
CA LEU A 68 -14.94 -9.44 -5.31
C LEU A 68 -15.24 -9.14 -3.85
N ARG A 69 -15.98 -8.06 -3.56
CA ARG A 69 -16.38 -7.69 -2.20
C ARG A 69 -17.20 -8.80 -1.52
N GLN A 70 -18.17 -9.37 -2.25
CA GLN A 70 -18.97 -10.49 -1.76
C GLN A 70 -18.14 -11.74 -1.49
N ALA A 71 -17.21 -12.09 -2.39
CA ALA A 71 -16.33 -13.22 -2.19
C ALA A 71 -15.41 -13.05 -0.96
N ILE A 72 -14.82 -11.86 -0.78
CA ILE A 72 -14.01 -11.54 0.41
C ILE A 72 -14.88 -11.62 1.68
N ALA A 73 -16.07 -11.03 1.66
CA ALA A 73 -16.99 -11.05 2.79
C ALA A 73 -17.35 -12.49 3.19
N GLN A 74 -17.66 -13.35 2.22
CA GLN A 74 -17.99 -14.75 2.45
C GLN A 74 -16.82 -15.54 3.05
N VAL A 75 -15.61 -15.36 2.51
CA VAL A 75 -14.42 -16.12 2.97
C VAL A 75 -13.97 -15.69 4.37
N HIS A 76 -14.08 -14.40 4.68
CA HIS A 76 -13.54 -13.85 5.93
C HIS A 76 -14.60 -13.51 6.98
N GLY A 77 -15.88 -13.76 6.70
CA GLY A 77 -16.98 -13.42 7.63
C GLY A 77 -17.15 -11.93 7.85
N LEU A 78 -16.92 -11.12 6.81
CA LEU A 78 -17.00 -9.66 6.84
C LEU A 78 -18.31 -9.16 6.19
N ASP A 79 -18.63 -7.89 6.43
CA ASP A 79 -19.71 -7.19 5.74
C ASP A 79 -19.22 -6.65 4.39
N ALA A 80 -19.83 -7.10 3.29
CA ALA A 80 -19.46 -6.70 1.94
C ALA A 80 -19.59 -5.18 1.72
N ASP A 81 -20.50 -4.50 2.43
CA ASP A 81 -20.70 -3.06 2.32
C ASP A 81 -19.60 -2.24 3.04
N ARG A 82 -18.76 -2.92 3.80
CA ARG A 82 -17.60 -2.34 4.50
C ARG A 82 -16.26 -2.67 3.84
N ILE A 83 -16.27 -3.18 2.61
CA ILE A 83 -15.07 -3.54 1.87
C ILE A 83 -14.86 -2.56 0.73
N ILE A 84 -13.66 -2.03 0.64
CA ILE A 84 -13.17 -1.23 -0.49
C ILE A 84 -12.07 -2.03 -1.16
N CYS A 85 -12.09 -2.10 -2.48
CA CYS A 85 -11.08 -2.78 -3.29
C CYS A 85 -10.23 -1.76 -4.06
N GLY A 86 -8.99 -2.13 -4.30
CA GLY A 86 -8.04 -1.36 -5.09
C GLY A 86 -7.00 -2.28 -5.74
N ALA A 87 -6.07 -1.72 -6.49
CA ALA A 87 -4.93 -2.44 -7.06
C ALA A 87 -3.87 -2.76 -5.98
N GLY A 88 -4.23 -3.68 -5.09
CA GLY A 88 -3.44 -4.05 -3.93
C GLY A 88 -3.50 -3.04 -2.79
N SER A 89 -2.70 -3.29 -1.74
CA SER A 89 -2.63 -2.42 -0.56
C SER A 89 -2.07 -1.03 -0.87
N ASP A 90 -1.22 -0.89 -1.88
CA ASP A 90 -0.62 0.39 -2.23
C ASP A 90 -1.66 1.43 -2.62
N GLU A 91 -2.65 1.04 -3.43
CA GLU A 91 -3.73 1.94 -3.81
C GLU A 91 -4.63 2.27 -2.61
N ILE A 92 -4.91 1.31 -1.74
CA ILE A 92 -5.70 1.55 -0.51
C ILE A 92 -4.96 2.52 0.42
N ILE A 93 -3.64 2.36 0.61
CA ILE A 93 -2.81 3.28 1.39
C ILE A 93 -2.88 4.70 0.79
N ALA A 94 -2.75 4.80 -0.54
CA ALA A 94 -2.86 6.08 -1.23
C ALA A 94 -4.25 6.72 -1.03
N PHE A 95 -5.34 5.97 -1.16
CA PHE A 95 -6.70 6.47 -0.93
C PHE A 95 -6.90 6.96 0.51
N LEU A 96 -6.39 6.22 1.50
CA LEU A 96 -6.46 6.65 2.90
C LEU A 96 -5.69 7.95 3.12
N CYS A 97 -4.47 8.06 2.58
CA CYS A 97 -3.70 9.30 2.68
C CYS A 97 -4.40 10.47 1.97
N GLN A 98 -4.97 10.26 0.78
CA GLN A 98 -5.71 11.29 0.05
C GLN A 98 -6.97 11.76 0.80
N ALA A 99 -7.66 10.82 1.46
CA ALA A 99 -8.92 11.13 2.13
C ALA A 99 -8.74 11.79 3.50
N PHE A 100 -7.65 11.45 4.22
CA PHE A 100 -7.51 11.81 5.64
C PHE A 100 -6.25 12.59 5.99
N SER A 101 -5.29 12.74 5.07
CA SER A 101 -4.04 13.46 5.35
C SER A 101 -3.75 14.57 4.34
N GLY A 102 -2.83 15.48 4.70
CA GLY A 102 -2.42 16.60 3.86
C GLY A 102 -1.48 17.53 4.61
N GLU A 103 -1.27 18.72 4.07
CA GLU A 103 -0.40 19.73 4.68
C GLU A 103 -0.82 20.02 6.14
N GLY A 104 0.16 20.04 7.04
CA GLY A 104 -0.04 20.28 8.47
C GLY A 104 -0.53 19.08 9.26
N THR A 105 -0.74 17.91 8.62
CA THR A 105 -1.13 16.68 9.30
C THR A 105 0.01 15.66 9.34
N GLU A 106 -0.14 14.64 10.17
CA GLU A 106 0.84 13.59 10.40
C GLU A 106 0.28 12.20 10.08
N VAL A 107 1.15 11.35 9.51
CA VAL A 107 0.90 9.93 9.26
C VAL A 107 1.97 9.13 9.98
N LEU A 108 1.58 8.36 10.99
CA LEU A 108 2.49 7.55 11.80
C LEU A 108 2.66 6.16 11.22
N HIS A 109 3.88 5.66 11.29
CA HIS A 109 4.23 4.27 10.99
C HIS A 109 5.50 3.85 11.73
N THR A 110 5.79 2.56 11.78
CA THR A 110 7.03 2.07 12.38
C THR A 110 8.23 2.29 11.46
N VAL A 111 9.44 2.37 12.03
CA VAL A 111 10.70 2.60 11.29
C VAL A 111 10.92 1.55 10.20
N HIS A 112 10.61 0.26 10.48
CA HIS A 112 10.72 -0.82 9.50
C HIS A 112 9.39 -1.13 8.81
N GLY A 113 8.42 -0.23 8.88
CA GLY A 113 7.15 -0.34 8.19
C GLY A 113 7.29 -0.32 6.67
N PHE A 114 6.21 -0.60 5.98
CA PHE A 114 6.21 -0.62 4.52
C PHE A 114 6.50 0.78 3.95
N GLY A 115 7.51 0.88 3.07
CA GLY A 115 7.97 2.17 2.53
C GLY A 115 6.89 3.02 1.87
N MET A 116 5.79 2.39 1.41
CA MET A 116 4.67 3.11 0.81
C MET A 116 3.90 3.97 1.80
N TYR A 117 3.97 3.72 3.11
CA TYR A 117 3.36 4.60 4.12
C TYR A 117 3.97 5.99 4.07
N ARG A 118 5.30 6.05 4.13
CA ARG A 118 6.07 7.30 4.01
C ARG A 118 5.84 7.98 2.65
N ILE A 119 5.93 7.22 1.56
CA ILE A 119 5.77 7.74 0.20
C ILE A 119 4.38 8.35 0.02
N SER A 120 3.33 7.65 0.43
CA SER A 120 1.95 8.14 0.30
C SER A 120 1.66 9.35 1.19
N ALA A 121 2.23 9.43 2.39
CA ALA A 121 2.14 10.60 3.25
C ALA A 121 2.76 11.82 2.57
N LEU A 122 4.01 11.72 2.10
CA LEU A 122 4.73 12.80 1.41
C LEU A 122 4.02 13.22 0.11
N ALA A 123 3.50 12.27 -0.66
CA ALA A 123 2.78 12.55 -1.91
C ALA A 123 1.52 13.39 -1.69
N ASN A 124 0.95 13.35 -0.49
CA ASN A 124 -0.21 14.14 -0.09
C ASN A 124 0.16 15.38 0.75
N GLY A 125 1.45 15.68 0.89
CA GLY A 125 1.93 16.85 1.65
C GLY A 125 1.85 16.70 3.17
N ALA A 126 1.55 15.48 3.67
CA ALA A 126 1.56 15.17 5.10
C ALA A 126 2.97 14.89 5.61
N THR A 127 3.19 15.03 6.90
CA THR A 127 4.45 14.70 7.56
C THR A 127 4.43 13.23 7.96
N PRO A 128 5.30 12.35 7.41
CA PRO A 128 5.47 11.01 7.92
C PRO A 128 6.21 11.04 9.26
N VAL A 129 5.69 10.34 10.26
CA VAL A 129 6.30 10.23 11.59
C VAL A 129 6.66 8.77 11.84
N GLU A 130 7.97 8.52 11.98
CA GLU A 130 8.52 7.19 12.23
C GLU A 130 8.60 6.94 13.74
N VAL A 131 8.00 5.85 14.18
CA VAL A 131 8.02 5.42 15.58
C VAL A 131 8.94 4.21 15.74
N PRO A 132 9.84 4.20 16.72
CA PRO A 132 10.74 3.08 16.93
C PRO A 132 10.00 1.80 17.33
N GLU A 133 10.58 0.68 16.97
CA GLU A 133 10.14 -0.67 17.30
C GLU A 133 11.01 -1.25 18.41
N ASN A 134 10.47 -2.23 19.15
CA ASN A 134 11.23 -3.00 20.08
C ASN A 134 11.73 -4.29 19.40
N GLU A 135 13.04 -4.39 19.13
CA GLU A 135 13.67 -5.53 18.43
C GLU A 135 12.94 -5.93 17.12
N ARG A 136 12.51 -4.95 16.34
CA ARG A 136 11.71 -5.09 15.10
C ARG A 136 10.30 -5.64 15.31
N VAL A 137 9.80 -5.61 16.53
CA VAL A 137 8.41 -5.88 16.87
C VAL A 137 7.69 -4.54 17.06
N THR A 138 6.56 -4.37 16.42
CA THR A 138 5.73 -3.17 16.56
C THR A 138 5.38 -2.93 18.02
N ASP A 139 5.74 -1.77 18.53
CA ASP A 139 5.39 -1.31 19.88
C ASP A 139 4.14 -0.42 19.78
N VAL A 140 3.00 -0.99 20.17
CA VAL A 140 1.70 -0.28 20.12
C VAL A 140 1.65 0.90 21.09
N ASP A 141 2.26 0.77 22.25
CA ASP A 141 2.30 1.85 23.25
C ASP A 141 3.15 3.01 22.73
N ALA A 142 4.27 2.72 22.06
CA ALA A 142 5.10 3.74 21.42
C ALA A 142 4.35 4.42 20.26
N LEU A 143 3.59 3.68 19.44
CA LEU A 143 2.74 4.25 18.39
C LEU A 143 1.70 5.19 18.99
N LEU A 144 1.00 4.78 20.03
CA LEU A 144 -0.01 5.60 20.70
C LEU A 144 0.61 6.85 21.33
N ALA A 145 1.78 6.71 21.95
CA ALA A 145 2.51 7.83 22.54
C ALA A 145 3.04 8.82 21.48
N GLY A 146 3.30 8.34 20.26
CA GLY A 146 3.71 9.17 19.12
C GLY A 146 2.58 9.97 18.48
N CYS A 147 1.31 9.68 18.81
CA CYS A 147 0.17 10.40 18.28
C CYS A 147 0.08 11.83 18.86
N THR A 148 -0.21 12.79 17.98
CA THR A 148 -0.47 14.19 18.32
C THR A 148 -1.86 14.61 17.85
N ASP A 149 -2.24 15.85 18.11
CA ASP A 149 -3.47 16.45 17.58
C ASP A 149 -3.47 16.60 16.05
N LYS A 150 -2.29 16.48 15.42
CA LYS A 150 -2.10 16.50 13.96
C LYS A 150 -2.19 15.11 13.33
N THR A 151 -2.08 14.06 14.12
CA THR A 151 -2.13 12.68 13.60
C THR A 151 -3.50 12.39 12.99
N ARG A 152 -3.49 11.87 11.77
CA ARG A 152 -4.70 11.47 11.03
C ARG A 152 -4.73 9.99 10.71
N LEU A 153 -3.58 9.38 10.49
CA LEU A 153 -3.46 7.97 10.16
C LEU A 153 -2.32 7.35 10.95
N VAL A 154 -2.50 6.10 11.33
CA VAL A 154 -1.48 5.22 11.90
C VAL A 154 -1.50 3.92 11.11
N PHE A 155 -0.39 3.58 10.52
CA PHE A 155 -0.20 2.33 9.78
C PHE A 155 0.64 1.33 10.55
#